data_d2e802d2570fd239547c0304d11641fc
#
_entry.id   d2e802d2570fd239547c0304d11641fc
#
_cell.length_a   1.000
_cell.length_b   1.000
_cell.length_c   1.000
_cell.angle_alpha   90.00
_cell.angle_beta   90.00
_cell.angle_gamma   90.00
#
_symmetry.space_group_name_H-M   'P 1'
#
loop_
_entity.id
_entity.type
_entity.pdbx_description
1 polymer ?
#
loop_
_entity_poly.entity_id
_entity_poly.type
_entity_poly.pdbx_seq_one_letter_code
_entity_poly.pdbx_strand_id
1 'polypeptide(L)'
;MKKLIFSSLCMLMGLTSMSAQNALQNEILEVAHRTNNYFMTKYSDPTLDTFVKKVRTSNLWTRAVYYEGLMALYEIDPQQRYLDYTDKWADYHKWTARGSVNDTDADNQCCQ
;
A
#
# COMPACT_ATOMS: atom_id res chain seq x y z
N MET A 1 -50.66 14.83 1.30
CA MET A 1 -50.00 14.40 0.07
C MET A 1 -48.62 15.08 -0.19
N LYS A 2 -48.41 16.36 0.08
CA LYS A 2 -47.10 17.02 -0.15
C LYS A 2 -45.94 16.51 0.70
N LYS A 3 -46.17 16.02 1.92
CA LYS A 3 -45.11 15.49 2.82
C LYS A 3 -44.53 14.14 2.39
N LEU A 4 -45.30 13.29 1.72
CA LEU A 4 -44.88 12.00 1.22
C LEU A 4 -43.93 12.08 0.00
N ILE A 5 -44.14 13.08 -0.86
CA ILE A 5 -43.31 13.30 -2.05
C ILE A 5 -41.92 13.78 -1.65
N PHE A 6 -41.80 14.61 -0.60
CA PHE A 6 -40.52 15.13 -0.13
C PHE A 6 -39.64 14.04 0.50
N SER A 7 -40.25 13.13 1.26
CA SER A 7 -39.56 12.00 1.87
C SER A 7 -39.01 11.01 0.81
N SER A 8 -39.76 10.77 -0.27
CA SER A 8 -39.33 9.88 -1.36
C SER A 8 -38.17 10.46 -2.17
N LEU A 9 -38.13 11.78 -2.38
CA LEU A 9 -37.07 12.47 -3.11
C LEU A 9 -35.73 12.45 -2.34
N CYS A 10 -35.76 12.63 -1.02
CA CYS A 10 -34.56 12.52 -0.17
C CYS A 10 -33.97 11.11 -0.16
N MET A 11 -34.80 10.08 -0.21
CA MET A 11 -34.34 8.68 -0.24
C MET A 11 -33.68 8.32 -1.58
N LEU A 12 -34.15 8.83 -2.69
CA LEU A 12 -33.51 8.62 -4.01
C LEU A 12 -32.14 9.30 -4.10
N MET A 13 -31.99 10.51 -3.56
CA MET A 13 -30.69 11.21 -3.57
C MET A 13 -29.63 10.53 -2.71
N GLY A 14 -30.02 9.89 -1.60
CA GLY A 14 -29.12 9.11 -0.76
C GLY A 14 -28.56 7.85 -1.46
N LEU A 15 -29.38 7.17 -2.22
CA LEU A 15 -28.98 5.94 -2.95
C LEU A 15 -28.00 6.23 -4.10
N THR A 16 -28.17 7.34 -4.82
CA THR A 16 -27.26 7.71 -5.91
C THR A 16 -25.88 8.14 -5.38
N SER A 17 -25.80 8.80 -4.24
CA SER A 17 -24.55 9.18 -3.61
C SER A 17 -23.74 7.96 -3.13
N MET A 18 -24.39 6.98 -2.54
CA MET A 18 -23.73 5.73 -2.10
C MET A 18 -23.21 4.90 -3.28
N SER A 19 -23.94 4.84 -4.37
CA SER A 19 -23.52 4.11 -5.58
C SER A 19 -22.29 4.76 -6.23
N ALA A 20 -22.23 6.07 -6.33
CA ALA A 20 -21.09 6.79 -6.88
C ALA A 20 -19.85 6.65 -5.99
N GLN A 21 -20.00 6.70 -4.68
CA GLN A 21 -18.90 6.51 -3.73
C GLN A 21 -18.31 5.09 -3.81
N ASN A 22 -19.15 4.07 -3.90
CA ASN A 22 -18.70 2.69 -4.05
C ASN A 22 -17.97 2.47 -5.39
N ALA A 23 -18.43 3.09 -6.47
CA ALA A 23 -17.76 3.01 -7.77
C ALA A 23 -16.36 3.64 -7.71
N LEU A 24 -16.21 4.81 -7.09
CA LEU A 24 -14.91 5.46 -6.91
C LEU A 24 -13.96 4.64 -6.02
N GLN A 25 -14.46 4.05 -4.94
CA GLN A 25 -13.66 3.18 -4.07
C GLN A 25 -13.14 1.95 -4.83
N ASN A 26 -13.97 1.33 -5.65
CA ASN A 26 -13.56 0.18 -6.46
C ASN A 26 -12.50 0.56 -7.49
N GLU A 27 -12.64 1.72 -8.14
CA GLU A 27 -11.64 2.23 -9.09
C GLU A 27 -10.29 2.49 -8.41
N ILE A 28 -10.29 3.11 -7.23
CA ILE A 28 -9.08 3.36 -6.44
C ILE A 28 -8.41 2.03 -6.06
N LEU A 29 -9.18 1.06 -5.60
CA LEU A 29 -8.66 -0.25 -5.22
C LEU A 29 -8.06 -0.99 -6.41
N GLU A 30 -8.70 -0.93 -7.58
CA GLU A 30 -8.17 -1.51 -8.82
C GLU A 30 -6.82 -0.88 -9.20
N VAL A 31 -6.69 0.45 -9.12
CA VAL A 31 -5.42 1.15 -9.39
C VAL A 31 -4.35 0.73 -8.39
N ALA A 32 -4.69 0.63 -7.10
CA ALA A 32 -3.76 0.18 -6.06
C ALA A 32 -3.27 -1.25 -6.33
N HIS A 33 -4.15 -2.18 -6.67
CA HIS A 33 -3.79 -3.55 -7.05
C HIS A 33 -2.89 -3.59 -8.28
N ARG A 34 -3.22 -2.87 -9.33
CA ARG A 34 -2.42 -2.81 -10.55
C ARG A 34 -1.02 -2.30 -10.28
N THR A 35 -0.90 -1.23 -9.49
CA THR A 35 0.37 -0.64 -9.10
C THR A 35 1.21 -1.60 -8.26
N ASN A 36 0.59 -2.23 -7.27
CA ASN A 36 1.25 -3.21 -6.41
C ASN A 36 1.69 -4.45 -7.19
N ASN A 37 0.84 -5.00 -8.06
CA ASN A 37 1.17 -6.13 -8.91
C ASN A 37 2.35 -5.83 -9.84
N TYR A 38 2.39 -4.62 -10.41
CA TYR A 38 3.54 -4.19 -11.20
C TYR A 38 4.83 -4.19 -10.37
N PHE A 39 4.78 -3.65 -9.15
CA PHE A 39 5.95 -3.59 -8.27
C PHE A 39 6.42 -5.00 -7.88
N MET A 40 5.54 -5.86 -7.38
CA MET A 40 5.88 -7.23 -6.98
C MET A 40 6.37 -8.09 -8.14
N THR A 41 5.87 -7.85 -9.35
CA THR A 41 6.37 -8.54 -10.55
C THR A 41 7.76 -8.05 -10.94
N LYS A 42 7.97 -6.75 -10.93
CA LYS A 42 9.26 -6.13 -11.29
C LYS A 42 10.36 -6.46 -10.28
N TYR A 43 10.01 -6.55 -9.02
CA TYR A 43 10.91 -6.85 -7.90
C TYR A 43 10.47 -8.14 -7.21
N SER A 44 10.39 -9.23 -7.98
CA SER A 44 9.85 -10.51 -7.52
C SER A 44 10.60 -11.11 -6.33
N ASP A 45 11.87 -10.77 -6.15
CA ASP A 45 12.61 -11.03 -4.93
C ASP A 45 12.85 -9.71 -4.17
N PRO A 46 12.18 -9.52 -3.01
CA PRO A 46 12.29 -8.28 -2.25
C PRO A 46 13.66 -8.06 -1.61
N THR A 47 14.48 -9.10 -1.50
CA THR A 47 15.79 -9.04 -0.84
C THR A 47 16.89 -8.50 -1.75
N LEU A 48 16.67 -8.52 -3.07
CA LEU A 48 17.68 -8.12 -4.04
C LEU A 48 17.81 -6.59 -4.14
N ASP A 49 19.06 -6.17 -4.25
CA ASP A 49 19.39 -4.79 -4.60
C ASP A 49 18.94 -4.47 -6.02
N THR A 50 18.70 -3.19 -6.29
CA THR A 50 18.33 -2.70 -7.62
C THR A 50 19.40 -1.77 -8.15
N PHE A 51 19.52 -1.72 -9.48
CA PHE A 51 20.44 -0.81 -10.14
C PHE A 51 19.66 0.28 -10.89
N VAL A 52 19.81 1.52 -10.40
CA VAL A 52 19.28 2.73 -11.05
C VAL A 52 20.40 3.77 -11.05
N LYS A 53 21.23 3.81 -12.11
CA LYS A 53 22.47 4.61 -12.19
C LYS A 53 23.54 4.21 -11.16
N LYS A 54 23.16 3.74 -10.00
CA LYS A 54 23.99 3.18 -8.93
C LYS A 54 23.23 2.04 -8.23
N VAL A 55 23.95 1.21 -7.49
CA VAL A 55 23.34 0.18 -6.65
C VAL A 55 22.45 0.85 -5.58
N ARG A 56 21.23 0.35 -5.47
CA ARG A 56 20.25 0.73 -4.46
C ARG A 56 19.95 -0.50 -3.62
N THR A 57 20.42 -0.50 -2.39
CA THR A 57 20.19 -1.62 -1.47
C THR A 57 18.71 -1.79 -1.18
N SER A 58 18.28 -3.02 -0.94
CA SER A 58 16.85 -3.34 -0.74
C SER A 58 16.28 -2.77 0.58
N ASN A 59 17.11 -2.34 1.52
CA ASN A 59 16.73 -1.64 2.76
C ASN A 59 16.94 -0.12 2.70
N LEU A 60 16.90 0.47 1.53
CA LEU A 60 16.90 1.93 1.39
C LEU A 60 15.50 2.51 1.70
N TRP A 61 15.42 3.72 2.22
CA TRP A 61 14.17 4.41 2.59
C TRP A 61 13.08 4.35 1.51
N THR A 62 13.45 4.34 0.23
CA THR A 62 12.50 4.20 -0.89
C THR A 62 11.74 2.87 -0.88
N ARG A 63 12.32 1.81 -0.28
CA ARG A 63 11.63 0.54 -0.07
C ARG A 63 10.67 0.61 1.12
N ALA A 64 11.04 1.32 2.19
CA ALA A 64 10.15 1.55 3.33
C ALA A 64 8.84 2.21 2.90
N VAL A 65 8.91 3.24 2.06
CA VAL A 65 7.72 3.90 1.48
C VAL A 65 6.82 2.93 0.71
N TYR A 66 7.41 1.98 -0.02
CA TYR A 66 6.62 0.95 -0.68
C TYR A 66 5.91 0.04 0.34
N TYR A 67 6.61 -0.43 1.39
CA TYR A 67 6.02 -1.32 2.39
C TYR A 67 4.94 -0.64 3.22
N GLU A 68 5.08 0.65 3.53
CA GLU A 68 4.02 1.44 4.14
C GLU A 68 2.75 1.43 3.28
N GLY A 69 2.89 1.69 1.98
CA GLY A 69 1.78 1.61 1.03
C GLY A 69 1.19 0.20 0.88
N LEU A 70 2.04 -0.83 0.92
CA LEU A 70 1.60 -2.23 0.87
C LEU A 70 0.80 -2.62 2.11
N MET A 71 1.21 -2.17 3.31
CA MET A 71 0.46 -2.43 4.54
C MET A 71 -0.86 -1.68 4.56
N ALA A 72 -0.91 -0.46 4.07
CA ALA A 72 -2.17 0.28 3.90
C ALA A 72 -3.13 -0.44 2.92
N LEU A 73 -2.60 -1.03 1.84
CA LEU A 73 -3.41 -1.86 0.94
C LEU A 73 -3.88 -3.15 1.63
N TYR A 74 -3.04 -3.78 2.45
CA TYR A 74 -3.39 -4.97 3.21
C TYR A 74 -4.53 -4.71 4.21
N GLU A 75 -4.60 -3.53 4.82
CA GLU A 75 -5.69 -3.16 5.74
C GLU A 75 -7.08 -3.16 5.07
N ILE A 76 -7.14 -2.80 3.79
CA ILE A 76 -8.40 -2.72 3.03
C ILE A 76 -8.70 -3.96 2.19
N ASP A 77 -7.66 -4.70 1.79
CA ASP A 77 -7.76 -5.96 1.04
C ASP A 77 -6.67 -6.93 1.50
N PRO A 78 -6.90 -7.67 2.59
CA PRO A 78 -5.90 -8.56 3.18
C PRO A 78 -5.61 -9.77 2.28
N GLN A 79 -4.41 -9.79 1.71
CA GLN A 79 -3.91 -10.91 0.91
C GLN A 79 -2.62 -11.46 1.54
N GLN A 80 -2.57 -12.77 1.77
CA GLN A 80 -1.41 -13.43 2.39
C GLN A 80 -0.10 -13.12 1.66
N ARG A 81 -0.12 -13.03 0.33
CA ARG A 81 1.07 -12.72 -0.48
C ARG A 81 1.73 -11.38 -0.13
N TYR A 82 1.00 -10.43 0.44
CA TYR A 82 1.57 -9.14 0.86
C TYR A 82 2.40 -9.31 2.11
N LEU A 83 1.92 -10.10 3.06
CA LEU A 83 2.67 -10.46 4.26
C LEU A 83 3.89 -11.31 3.90
N ASP A 84 3.73 -12.36 3.11
CA ASP A 84 4.83 -13.23 2.68
C ASP A 84 5.97 -12.44 2.01
N TYR A 85 5.61 -11.46 1.20
CA TYR A 85 6.57 -10.60 0.53
C TYR A 85 7.30 -9.66 1.50
N THR A 86 6.56 -9.09 2.46
CA THR A 86 7.11 -8.20 3.50
C THR A 86 7.97 -8.98 4.48
N ASP A 87 7.51 -10.12 4.96
CA ASP A 87 8.23 -10.97 5.91
C ASP A 87 9.55 -11.46 5.32
N LYS A 88 9.53 -11.92 4.07
CA LYS A 88 10.76 -12.31 3.37
C LYS A 88 11.80 -11.19 3.34
N TRP A 89 11.37 -9.95 3.12
CA TRP A 89 12.25 -8.79 3.12
C TRP A 89 12.75 -8.46 4.53
N ALA A 90 11.85 -8.42 5.51
CA ALA A 90 12.15 -8.07 6.90
C ALA A 90 13.08 -9.09 7.54
N ASP A 91 12.85 -10.39 7.33
CA ASP A 91 13.69 -11.48 7.84
C ASP A 91 15.10 -11.44 7.24
N TYR A 92 15.21 -11.16 5.94
CA TYR A 92 16.50 -10.99 5.28
C TYR A 92 17.31 -9.85 5.92
N HIS A 93 16.67 -8.75 6.28
CA HIS A 93 17.30 -7.62 6.97
C HIS A 93 17.29 -7.75 8.49
N LYS A 94 16.81 -8.89 9.04
CA LYS A 94 16.81 -9.21 10.48
C LYS A 94 16.04 -8.19 11.31
N TRP A 95 15.02 -7.57 10.74
CA TRP A 95 14.22 -6.55 11.42
C TRP A 95 15.09 -5.43 12.02
N THR A 96 16.13 -5.02 11.32
CA THR A 96 17.08 -4.01 11.80
C THR A 96 17.16 -2.83 10.84
N ALA A 97 17.42 -1.65 11.40
CA ALA A 97 17.71 -0.47 10.61
C ALA A 97 18.93 -0.70 9.68
N ARG A 98 18.93 0.00 8.56
CA ARG A 98 20.11 0.07 7.71
C ARG A 98 21.23 0.78 8.47
N GLY A 99 22.42 0.22 8.47
CA GLY A 99 23.56 0.75 9.22
C GLY A 99 23.72 0.08 10.59
N SER A 100 23.25 0.69 11.64
CA SER A 100 23.31 0.13 12.98
C SER A 100 22.30 0.77 13.92
N VAL A 101 22.17 0.22 15.12
CA VAL A 101 21.32 0.79 16.18
C VAL A 101 21.75 2.18 16.64
N ASN A 102 22.98 2.59 16.32
CA ASN A 102 23.52 3.91 16.64
C ASN A 102 23.46 4.89 15.45
N ASP A 103 22.91 4.45 14.31
CA ASP A 103 22.76 5.31 13.14
C ASP A 103 21.64 6.33 13.40
N THR A 104 21.95 7.60 13.28
CA THR A 104 21.01 8.70 13.51
C THR A 104 20.42 9.26 12.21
N ASP A 105 20.80 8.70 11.06
CA ASP A 105 20.25 9.09 9.77
C ASP A 105 18.82 8.55 9.62
N ALA A 106 17.85 9.44 9.48
CA ALA A 106 16.44 9.10 9.35
C ALA A 106 16.16 8.17 8.15
N ASP A 107 16.88 8.36 7.04
CA ASP A 107 16.74 7.50 5.85
C ASP A 107 17.15 6.05 6.13
N ASN A 108 18.06 5.83 7.05
CA ASN A 108 18.50 4.51 7.46
C ASN A 108 17.58 3.87 8.51
N GLN A 109 16.82 4.68 9.24
CA GLN A 109 15.88 4.20 10.26
C GLN A 109 14.49 3.86 9.68
N CYS A 110 14.15 4.34 8.49
CA CYS A 110 12.84 4.08 7.86
C CYS A 110 12.55 2.60 7.57
N CYS A 111 13.57 1.73 7.57
CA CYS A 111 13.46 0.31 7.26
C CYS A 111 13.59 -0.57 8.51
N GLN A 112 12.86 -0.23 9.56
CA GLN A 112 12.75 -1.03 10.79
C GLN A 112 11.44 -1.79 10.86
#